data_fe4f39f12efb2e638e42d495334980a3
#
_entry.id   fe4f39f12efb2e638e42d495334980a3
#
_cell.length_a   1.000
_cell.length_b   1.000
_cell.length_c   1.000
_cell.angle_alpha   90.00
_cell.angle_beta   90.00
_cell.angle_gamma   90.00
#
_symmetry.space_group_name_H-M   'P 1'
#
loop_
_entity.id
_entity.type
_entity.pdbx_description
1 polymer ?
#
loop_
_entity_poly.entity_id
_entity_poly.type
_entity_poly.pdbx_seq_one_letter_code
_entity_poly.pdbx_strand_id
1 'polypeptide(L)'
;FGYVVYSAALLVLYLFTFSSYEAVRLASIDRYIGTYYYGMFGFFLYAAADHFASGYTFRLDPCPVLLVCMLPFLRQDHLADFLLHPDVSAAETIAYRESVSIPQRIVDALDLQNDRVYVIAQQDNGFTNVVARYQLTPMQPSDGPYSLGVPYDEEDAWTVTISAEEWASLLQDYTHLYIAHTDEQFAA
;
A
#
# COMPACT_ATOMS: atom_id res chain seq x y z
N PHE A 1 17.31 -15.27 18.96
CA PHE A 1 17.21 -16.38 17.99
C PHE A 1 16.06 -16.15 16.99
N GLY A 2 14.82 -15.90 17.43
CA GLY A 2 13.65 -15.71 16.55
C GLY A 2 13.83 -14.65 15.49
N TYR A 3 14.40 -13.49 15.83
CA TYR A 3 14.67 -12.42 14.87
C TYR A 3 15.63 -12.86 13.75
N VAL A 4 16.67 -13.59 14.08
CA VAL A 4 17.63 -14.10 13.07
C VAL A 4 16.95 -15.07 12.11
N VAL A 5 16.12 -15.97 12.63
CA VAL A 5 15.35 -16.92 11.81
C VAL A 5 14.36 -16.18 10.91
N TYR A 6 13.65 -15.21 11.45
CA TYR A 6 12.71 -14.40 10.70
C TYR A 6 13.40 -13.59 9.58
N SER A 7 14.52 -12.94 9.89
CA SER A 7 15.30 -12.20 8.92
C SER A 7 15.89 -13.10 7.82
N ALA A 8 16.33 -14.30 8.18
CA ALA A 8 16.79 -15.27 7.20
C ALA A 8 15.66 -15.75 6.28
N ALA A 9 14.47 -15.97 6.83
CA ALA A 9 13.28 -16.31 6.04
C ALA A 9 12.88 -15.17 5.08
N LEU A 10 12.90 -13.91 5.55
CA LEU A 10 12.68 -12.75 4.70
C LEU A 10 13.70 -12.67 3.56
N LEU A 11 14.99 -12.89 3.86
CA LEU A 11 16.02 -12.89 2.83
C LEU A 11 15.75 -13.95 1.76
N VAL A 12 15.34 -15.15 2.15
CA VAL A 12 14.96 -16.20 1.20
C VAL A 12 13.77 -15.77 0.33
N LEU A 13 12.75 -15.12 0.93
CA LEU A 13 11.60 -14.60 0.17
C LEU A 13 12.04 -13.54 -0.85
N TYR A 14 12.90 -12.61 -0.48
CA TYR A 14 13.40 -11.58 -1.40
C TYR A 14 14.27 -12.16 -2.51
N LEU A 15 15.04 -13.22 -2.25
CA LEU A 15 15.93 -13.82 -3.25
C LEU A 15 15.19 -14.74 -4.24
N PHE A 16 14.10 -15.38 -3.83
CA PHE A 16 13.51 -16.47 -4.61
C PHE A 16 12.03 -16.31 -4.94
N THR A 17 11.31 -15.41 -4.25
CA THR A 17 9.84 -15.31 -4.37
C THR A 17 9.38 -13.97 -4.92
N PHE A 18 9.99 -12.87 -4.49
CA PHE A 18 9.62 -11.54 -4.97
C PHE A 18 10.15 -11.30 -6.39
N SER A 19 9.47 -10.41 -7.12
CA SER A 19 9.97 -9.94 -8.41
C SER A 19 11.33 -9.25 -8.27
N SER A 20 12.15 -9.24 -9.32
CA SER A 20 13.44 -8.56 -9.28
C SER A 20 13.33 -7.09 -8.89
N TYR A 21 12.28 -6.43 -9.35
CA TYR A 21 11.95 -5.04 -9.01
C TYR A 21 11.73 -4.83 -7.51
N GLU A 22 10.91 -5.69 -6.89
CA GLU A 22 10.63 -5.61 -5.45
C GLU A 22 11.83 -6.03 -4.60
N ALA A 23 12.57 -7.04 -5.05
CA ALA A 23 13.72 -7.57 -4.33
C ALA A 23 14.87 -6.56 -4.23
N VAL A 24 15.23 -5.90 -5.34
CA VAL A 24 16.30 -4.89 -5.36
C VAL A 24 15.97 -3.68 -4.50
N ARG A 25 14.72 -3.26 -4.46
CA ARG A 25 14.24 -2.12 -3.67
C ARG A 25 13.90 -2.47 -2.23
N LEU A 26 13.99 -3.73 -1.84
CA LEU A 26 13.53 -4.22 -0.54
C LEU A 26 12.09 -3.74 -0.25
N ALA A 27 11.23 -3.82 -1.26
CA ALA A 27 9.87 -3.31 -1.18
C ALA A 27 9.14 -3.84 0.05
N SER A 28 8.55 -2.96 0.84
CA SER A 28 7.81 -3.29 2.06
C SER A 28 8.63 -3.94 3.21
N ILE A 29 9.97 -3.89 3.17
CA ILE A 29 10.80 -4.50 4.23
C ILE A 29 10.48 -3.92 5.61
N ASP A 30 10.25 -2.62 5.70
CA ASP A 30 9.86 -1.94 6.94
C ASP A 30 8.55 -2.50 7.51
N ARG A 31 7.59 -2.80 6.65
CA ARG A 31 6.31 -3.41 7.05
C ARG A 31 6.51 -4.82 7.61
N TYR A 32 7.35 -5.63 6.98
CA TYR A 32 7.62 -6.99 7.45
C TYR A 32 8.38 -6.97 8.77
N ILE A 33 9.44 -6.17 8.86
CA ILE A 33 10.21 -6.04 10.10
C ILE A 33 9.33 -5.44 11.21
N GLY A 34 8.54 -4.41 10.90
CA GLY A 34 7.57 -3.82 11.82
C GLY A 34 6.59 -4.83 12.37
N THR A 35 6.03 -5.71 11.52
CA THR A 35 5.12 -6.78 11.94
C THR A 35 5.77 -7.70 12.99
N TYR A 36 7.04 -8.06 12.78
CA TYR A 36 7.77 -8.86 13.77
C TYR A 36 7.94 -8.12 15.11
N TYR A 37 8.33 -6.84 15.07
CA TYR A 37 8.51 -6.05 16.29
C TYR A 37 7.19 -5.83 17.04
N TYR A 38 6.09 -5.55 16.37
CA TYR A 38 4.77 -5.41 16.99
C TYR A 38 4.32 -6.74 17.62
N GLY A 39 4.56 -7.87 16.97
CA GLY A 39 4.29 -9.19 17.53
C GLY A 39 5.09 -9.47 18.80
N MET A 40 6.39 -9.18 18.78
CA MET A 40 7.25 -9.32 19.95
C MET A 40 6.87 -8.37 21.07
N PHE A 41 6.52 -7.12 20.75
CA PHE A 41 6.02 -6.15 21.73
C PHE A 41 4.75 -6.64 22.43
N GLY A 42 3.78 -7.15 21.67
CA GLY A 42 2.54 -7.74 22.22
C GLY A 42 2.82 -8.94 23.12
N PHE A 43 3.75 -9.80 22.71
CA PHE A 43 4.18 -10.94 23.52
C PHE A 43 4.80 -10.50 24.86
N PHE A 44 5.73 -9.55 24.84
CA PHE A 44 6.35 -9.05 26.07
C PHE A 44 5.37 -8.28 26.96
N LEU A 45 4.41 -7.55 26.35
CA LEU A 45 3.34 -6.88 27.09
C LEU A 45 2.47 -7.90 27.82
N TYR A 46 2.06 -8.98 27.13
CA TYR A 46 1.31 -10.08 27.73
C TYR A 46 2.08 -10.74 28.86
N ALA A 47 3.35 -11.09 28.63
CA ALA A 47 4.20 -11.72 29.64
C ALA A 47 4.41 -10.83 30.88
N ALA A 48 4.56 -9.53 30.69
CA ALA A 48 4.66 -8.56 31.78
C ALA A 48 3.34 -8.48 32.56
N ALA A 49 2.19 -8.41 31.89
CA ALA A 49 0.88 -8.38 32.52
C ALA A 49 0.60 -9.66 33.36
N ASP A 50 0.93 -10.84 32.82
CA ASP A 50 0.81 -12.11 33.50
C ASP A 50 1.71 -12.19 34.75
N HIS A 51 2.93 -11.69 34.63
CA HIS A 51 3.87 -11.60 35.74
C HIS A 51 3.35 -10.71 36.87
N PHE A 52 2.82 -9.51 36.56
CA PHE A 52 2.24 -8.63 37.56
C PHE A 52 0.98 -9.21 38.19
N ALA A 53 0.12 -9.89 37.43
CA ALA A 53 -1.09 -10.51 37.93
C ALA A 53 -0.80 -11.67 38.89
N SER A 54 0.34 -12.35 38.71
CA SER A 54 0.76 -13.50 39.55
C SER A 54 1.34 -13.10 40.91
N GLY A 55 1.40 -11.81 41.24
CA GLY A 55 1.81 -11.30 42.56
C GLY A 55 3.30 -11.43 42.86
N TYR A 56 4.14 -11.58 41.85
CA TYR A 56 5.58 -11.64 42.04
C TYR A 56 6.15 -10.26 42.43
N THR A 57 6.99 -10.26 43.46
CA THR A 57 7.76 -9.10 43.88
C THR A 57 8.81 -8.77 42.82
N PHE A 58 8.97 -7.46 42.57
CA PHE A 58 9.88 -6.85 41.60
C PHE A 58 11.35 -7.34 41.84
N ARG A 59 11.69 -8.47 41.33
CA ARG A 59 13.09 -8.87 41.10
C ARG A 59 13.32 -8.74 39.62
N LEU A 60 14.43 -8.13 39.23
CA LEU A 60 14.91 -7.87 37.85
C LEU A 60 14.37 -8.92 36.82
N ASP A 61 13.09 -8.83 36.55
CA ASP A 61 12.47 -9.65 35.52
C ASP A 61 12.90 -9.06 34.17
N PRO A 62 13.45 -9.85 33.28
CA PRO A 62 13.85 -9.39 31.97
C PRO A 62 12.67 -8.90 31.11
N CYS A 63 11.43 -9.36 31.35
CA CYS A 63 10.28 -9.01 30.50
C CYS A 63 9.97 -7.51 30.43
N PRO A 64 9.80 -6.77 31.56
CA PRO A 64 9.58 -5.33 31.50
C PRO A 64 10.80 -4.57 30.94
N VAL A 65 12.02 -5.06 31.21
CA VAL A 65 13.22 -4.45 30.63
C VAL A 65 13.25 -4.63 29.12
N LEU A 66 12.95 -5.82 28.63
CA LEU A 66 12.85 -6.11 27.18
C LEU A 66 11.74 -5.28 26.52
N LEU A 67 10.59 -5.13 27.21
CA LEU A 67 9.51 -4.29 26.73
C LEU A 67 9.98 -2.84 26.51
N VAL A 68 10.64 -2.26 27.51
CA VAL A 68 11.20 -0.90 27.41
C VAL A 68 12.26 -0.80 26.32
N CYS A 69 13.12 -1.81 26.19
CA CYS A 69 14.14 -1.85 25.13
C CYS A 69 13.55 -1.97 23.71
N MET A 70 12.31 -2.46 23.59
CA MET A 70 11.65 -2.54 22.29
C MET A 70 10.95 -1.23 21.87
N LEU A 71 10.68 -0.31 22.80
CA LEU A 71 10.03 0.96 22.50
C LEU A 71 10.72 1.78 21.38
N PRO A 72 12.06 1.87 21.31
CA PRO A 72 12.73 2.59 20.23
C PRO A 72 12.55 1.96 18.83
N PHE A 73 12.19 0.68 18.77
CA PHE A 73 11.96 -0.04 17.50
C PHE A 73 10.51 0.06 17.01
N LEU A 74 9.60 0.52 17.87
CA LEU A 74 8.27 0.92 17.41
C LEU A 74 8.46 2.24 16.63
N ARG A 75 7.90 2.31 15.45
CA ARG A 75 7.90 3.55 14.64
C ARG A 75 7.17 4.65 15.43
N GLN A 76 7.93 5.39 16.21
CA GLN A 76 7.40 6.37 17.18
C GLN A 76 6.78 7.57 16.48
N ASP A 77 7.31 7.95 15.31
CA ASP A 77 6.87 9.06 14.49
C ASP A 77 5.36 8.97 14.20
N HIS A 78 4.92 7.86 13.66
CA HIS A 78 3.51 7.65 13.35
C HIS A 78 2.64 7.36 14.58
N LEU A 79 3.17 6.68 15.59
CA LEU A 79 2.44 6.38 16.81
C LEU A 79 2.25 7.63 17.67
N ALA A 80 3.29 8.45 17.79
CA ALA A 80 3.23 9.71 18.50
C ALA A 80 2.25 10.67 17.83
N ASP A 81 2.31 10.82 16.51
CA ASP A 81 1.39 11.68 15.76
C ASP A 81 -0.06 11.17 15.86
N PHE A 82 -0.28 9.87 15.74
CA PHE A 82 -1.61 9.29 15.90
C PHE A 82 -2.19 9.49 17.31
N LEU A 83 -1.37 9.35 18.35
CA LEU A 83 -1.84 9.47 19.75
C LEU A 83 -1.97 10.91 20.21
N LEU A 84 -1.07 11.80 19.76
CA LEU A 84 -1.04 13.19 20.21
C LEU A 84 -1.83 14.14 19.32
N HIS A 85 -1.96 13.81 18.03
CA HIS A 85 -2.62 14.63 17.01
C HIS A 85 -3.57 13.81 16.12
N PRO A 86 -4.56 13.08 16.71
CA PRO A 86 -5.44 12.21 15.95
C PRO A 86 -6.24 12.98 14.89
N ASP A 87 -6.59 14.21 15.17
CA ASP A 87 -7.41 15.07 14.30
C ASP A 87 -6.63 15.47 13.03
N VAL A 88 -5.36 15.82 13.19
CA VAL A 88 -4.48 16.21 12.07
C VAL A 88 -4.20 14.99 11.18
N SER A 89 -3.82 13.87 11.77
CA SER A 89 -3.56 12.63 11.04
C SER A 89 -4.80 12.12 10.30
N ALA A 90 -5.98 12.26 10.90
CA ALA A 90 -7.24 11.91 10.24
C ALA A 90 -7.55 12.84 9.05
N ALA A 91 -7.36 14.15 9.21
CA ALA A 91 -7.61 15.13 8.16
C ALA A 91 -6.67 14.93 6.96
N GLU A 92 -5.38 14.70 7.20
CA GLU A 92 -4.41 14.41 6.15
C GLU A 92 -4.75 13.09 5.42
N THR A 93 -5.14 12.06 6.15
CA THR A 93 -5.54 10.79 5.55
C THR A 93 -6.80 10.93 4.70
N ILE A 94 -7.78 11.72 5.14
CA ILE A 94 -9.00 12.00 4.37
C ILE A 94 -8.65 12.78 3.11
N ALA A 95 -7.86 13.86 3.22
CA ALA A 95 -7.44 14.66 2.07
C ALA A 95 -6.67 13.82 1.03
N TYR A 96 -5.78 12.95 1.50
CA TYR A 96 -5.05 12.04 0.62
C TYR A 96 -6.01 11.05 -0.08
N ARG A 97 -6.95 10.46 0.65
CA ARG A 97 -7.95 9.56 0.06
C ARG A 97 -8.80 10.28 -0.98
N GLU A 98 -9.23 11.48 -0.70
CA GLU A 98 -10.01 12.30 -1.64
C GLU A 98 -9.21 12.63 -2.90
N SER A 99 -7.92 12.89 -2.79
CA SER A 99 -7.07 13.25 -3.93
C SER A 99 -6.85 12.10 -4.92
N VAL A 100 -6.86 10.85 -4.45
CA VAL A 100 -6.62 9.65 -5.28
C VAL A 100 -7.91 8.90 -5.65
N SER A 101 -9.04 9.29 -5.07
CA SER A 101 -10.33 8.62 -5.26
C SER A 101 -11.09 9.16 -6.45
N ILE A 102 -11.83 8.29 -7.12
CA ILE A 102 -12.85 8.72 -8.10
C ILE A 102 -13.91 9.54 -7.34
N PRO A 103 -14.23 10.76 -7.78
CA PRO A 103 -15.28 11.53 -7.14
C PRO A 103 -16.59 10.75 -7.03
N GLN A 104 -17.19 10.74 -5.83
CA GLN A 104 -18.38 9.92 -5.54
C GLN A 104 -19.52 10.17 -6.53
N ARG A 105 -19.70 11.41 -6.98
CA ARG A 105 -20.68 11.79 -8.02
C ARG A 105 -20.53 11.02 -9.34
N ILE A 106 -19.28 10.62 -9.68
CA ILE A 106 -19.00 9.84 -10.89
C ILE A 106 -19.41 8.38 -10.63
N VAL A 107 -19.02 7.85 -9.47
CA VAL A 107 -19.38 6.49 -9.07
C VAL A 107 -20.91 6.30 -9.02
N ASP A 108 -21.62 7.30 -8.45
CA ASP A 108 -23.08 7.27 -8.34
C ASP A 108 -23.80 7.38 -9.69
N ALA A 109 -23.13 7.90 -10.72
CA ALA A 109 -23.68 8.02 -12.07
C ALA A 109 -23.51 6.74 -12.91
N LEU A 110 -22.69 5.78 -12.47
CA LEU A 110 -22.39 4.55 -13.18
C LEU A 110 -23.33 3.42 -12.77
N ASP A 111 -23.74 2.62 -13.74
CA ASP A 111 -24.35 1.32 -13.47
C ASP A 111 -23.24 0.28 -13.27
N LEU A 112 -22.86 0.03 -12.02
CA LEU A 112 -21.76 -0.86 -11.65
C LEU A 112 -21.96 -2.33 -12.11
N GLN A 113 -23.15 -2.70 -12.63
CA GLN A 113 -23.41 -4.04 -13.16
C GLN A 113 -23.28 -4.13 -14.69
N ASN A 114 -23.63 -3.05 -15.38
CA ASN A 114 -23.70 -3.04 -16.84
C ASN A 114 -22.65 -2.15 -17.51
N ASP A 115 -22.17 -1.13 -16.82
CA ASP A 115 -21.12 -0.26 -17.34
C ASP A 115 -19.74 -0.92 -17.23
N ARG A 116 -18.85 -0.49 -18.13
CA ARG A 116 -17.45 -0.89 -18.16
C ARG A 116 -16.59 0.37 -18.26
N VAL A 117 -15.70 0.56 -17.31
CA VAL A 117 -14.85 1.76 -17.21
C VAL A 117 -13.41 1.43 -17.60
N TYR A 118 -12.87 2.17 -18.56
CA TYR A 118 -11.43 2.19 -18.80
C TYR A 118 -10.79 3.30 -17.98
N VAL A 119 -9.69 3.01 -17.27
CA VAL A 119 -9.01 3.96 -16.38
C VAL A 119 -7.69 4.39 -17.01
N ILE A 120 -7.47 5.69 -17.11
CA ILE A 120 -6.19 6.31 -17.50
C ILE A 120 -5.62 7.11 -16.34
N ALA A 121 -4.38 6.83 -16.02
CA ALA A 121 -3.60 7.51 -15.00
C ALA A 121 -2.13 7.57 -15.45
N GLN A 122 -1.75 8.64 -16.13
CA GLN A 122 -0.39 8.83 -16.63
C GLN A 122 0.62 8.97 -15.50
N GLN A 123 1.84 8.46 -15.67
CA GLN A 123 2.92 8.45 -14.66
C GLN A 123 2.56 7.73 -13.34
N ASP A 124 1.48 6.95 -13.30
CA ASP A 124 1.06 6.24 -12.10
C ASP A 124 1.76 4.88 -12.00
N ASN A 125 2.13 4.51 -10.79
CA ASN A 125 2.72 3.20 -10.49
C ASN A 125 1.68 2.08 -10.25
N GLY A 126 0.45 2.28 -10.72
CA GLY A 126 -0.68 1.37 -10.56
C GLY A 126 -1.56 1.66 -9.35
N PHE A 127 -1.17 2.60 -8.48
CA PHE A 127 -1.92 2.89 -7.26
C PHE A 127 -3.33 3.44 -7.55
N THR A 128 -3.44 4.42 -8.45
CA THR A 128 -4.74 5.00 -8.88
C THR A 128 -5.65 3.93 -9.49
N ASN A 129 -5.08 3.05 -10.32
CA ASN A 129 -5.84 1.95 -10.90
C ASN A 129 -6.36 0.97 -9.83
N VAL A 130 -5.56 0.64 -8.82
CA VAL A 130 -5.99 -0.22 -7.69
C VAL A 130 -7.11 0.45 -6.88
N VAL A 131 -7.00 1.75 -6.61
CA VAL A 131 -8.06 2.50 -5.90
C VAL A 131 -9.34 2.54 -6.72
N ALA A 132 -9.24 2.79 -8.03
CA ALA A 132 -10.39 2.76 -8.94
C ALA A 132 -11.09 1.39 -8.94
N ARG A 133 -10.33 0.31 -9.02
CA ARG A 133 -10.88 -1.06 -8.93
C ARG A 133 -11.64 -1.30 -7.63
N TYR A 134 -11.11 -0.84 -6.52
CA TYR A 134 -11.76 -0.97 -5.22
C TYR A 134 -13.09 -0.19 -5.17
N GLN A 135 -13.07 1.06 -5.63
CA GLN A 135 -14.26 1.93 -5.57
C GLN A 135 -15.36 1.50 -6.54
N LEU A 136 -15.00 0.95 -7.69
CA LEU A 136 -15.95 0.52 -8.72
C LEU A 136 -16.47 -0.91 -8.51
N THR A 137 -16.06 -1.60 -7.45
CA THR A 137 -16.60 -2.94 -7.13
C THR A 137 -18.12 -2.91 -7.01
N PRO A 138 -18.88 -3.84 -7.65
CA PRO A 138 -18.44 -5.10 -8.28
C PRO A 138 -17.97 -5.01 -9.74
N MET A 139 -18.05 -3.85 -10.38
CA MET A 139 -17.50 -3.66 -11.72
C MET A 139 -15.99 -3.94 -11.70
N GLN A 140 -15.49 -4.61 -12.74
CA GLN A 140 -14.06 -4.73 -12.98
C GLN A 140 -13.64 -3.69 -14.02
N PRO A 141 -12.89 -2.66 -13.63
CA PRO A 141 -12.27 -1.74 -14.58
C PRO A 141 -11.29 -2.45 -15.51
N SER A 142 -10.79 -1.73 -16.50
CA SER A 142 -9.87 -2.25 -17.49
C SER A 142 -8.69 -3.04 -16.91
N ASP A 143 -8.35 -4.16 -17.53
CA ASP A 143 -7.06 -4.85 -17.32
C ASP A 143 -5.97 -4.36 -18.29
N GLY A 144 -6.30 -3.40 -19.16
CA GLY A 144 -5.38 -2.80 -20.12
C GLY A 144 -4.40 -1.80 -19.47
N PRO A 145 -3.45 -1.31 -20.27
CA PRO A 145 -2.50 -0.31 -19.80
C PRO A 145 -3.22 0.97 -19.39
N TYR A 146 -2.87 1.50 -18.22
CA TYR A 146 -3.46 2.73 -17.68
C TYR A 146 -2.55 3.96 -17.84
N SER A 147 -1.27 3.76 -18.16
CA SER A 147 -0.32 4.78 -18.57
C SER A 147 0.17 4.48 -19.97
N LEU A 148 0.03 5.45 -20.87
CA LEU A 148 0.27 5.29 -22.31
C LEU A 148 1.38 6.22 -22.77
N GLY A 149 2.23 5.75 -23.70
CA GLY A 149 3.31 6.50 -24.27
C GLY A 149 4.67 5.84 -24.09
N VAL A 150 5.71 6.65 -24.00
CA VAL A 150 7.07 6.20 -23.76
C VAL A 150 7.33 6.14 -22.26
N PRO A 151 7.99 5.09 -21.71
CA PRO A 151 8.36 5.05 -20.31
C PRO A 151 9.07 6.33 -19.85
N TYR A 152 8.70 6.85 -18.68
CA TYR A 152 9.20 8.11 -18.13
C TYR A 152 10.62 8.00 -17.58
N ASP A 153 11.00 6.79 -17.15
CA ASP A 153 12.35 6.45 -16.68
C ASP A 153 12.65 4.97 -16.88
N GLU A 154 13.86 4.55 -16.56
CA GLU A 154 14.32 3.15 -16.74
C GLU A 154 13.58 2.16 -15.83
N GLU A 155 12.91 2.63 -14.80
CA GLU A 155 12.20 1.81 -13.84
C GLU A 155 10.69 1.78 -14.08
N ASP A 156 10.20 2.56 -15.04
CA ASP A 156 8.79 2.60 -15.43
C ASP A 156 8.40 1.35 -16.22
N ALA A 157 7.83 0.39 -15.49
CA ALA A 157 7.29 -0.84 -16.05
C ALA A 157 5.78 -0.75 -16.37
N TRP A 158 5.15 0.40 -16.15
CA TRP A 158 3.69 0.59 -16.16
C TRP A 158 3.21 1.34 -17.38
N THR A 159 4.08 2.14 -17.98
CA THR A 159 3.76 2.88 -19.21
C THR A 159 4.01 2.00 -20.42
N VAL A 160 3.02 1.89 -21.28
CA VAL A 160 3.06 1.03 -22.46
C VAL A 160 2.83 1.86 -23.72
N THR A 161 3.73 1.67 -24.70
CA THR A 161 3.55 2.26 -26.03
C THR A 161 2.60 1.39 -26.83
N ILE A 162 1.45 1.93 -27.20
CA ILE A 162 0.48 1.29 -28.09
C ILE A 162 0.12 2.25 -29.23
N SER A 163 -0.29 1.70 -30.38
CA SER A 163 -0.77 2.52 -31.49
C SER A 163 -2.18 3.08 -31.20
N ALA A 164 -2.53 4.17 -31.87
CA ALA A 164 -3.87 4.75 -31.77
C ALA A 164 -4.98 3.75 -32.19
N GLU A 165 -4.68 2.90 -33.19
CA GLU A 165 -5.60 1.86 -33.66
C GLU A 165 -5.80 0.78 -32.62
N GLU A 166 -4.74 0.32 -31.96
CA GLU A 166 -4.80 -0.67 -30.89
C GLU A 166 -5.60 -0.11 -29.71
N TRP A 167 -5.31 1.12 -29.31
CA TRP A 167 -6.04 1.76 -28.22
C TRP A 167 -7.52 1.96 -28.55
N ALA A 168 -7.84 2.44 -29.75
CA ALA A 168 -9.22 2.56 -30.20
C ALA A 168 -9.95 1.20 -30.21
N SER A 169 -9.26 0.12 -30.54
CA SER A 169 -9.80 -1.24 -30.46
C SER A 169 -10.08 -1.66 -29.02
N LEU A 170 -9.15 -1.37 -28.10
CA LEU A 170 -9.35 -1.66 -26.67
C LEU A 170 -10.55 -0.92 -26.09
N LEU A 171 -10.74 0.35 -26.47
CA LEU A 171 -11.85 1.17 -25.96
C LEU A 171 -13.23 0.70 -26.41
N GLN A 172 -13.34 -0.09 -27.48
CA GLN A 172 -14.65 -0.59 -27.98
C GLN A 172 -15.38 -1.47 -26.95
N ASP A 173 -14.66 -2.10 -26.05
CA ASP A 173 -15.23 -2.96 -25.02
C ASP A 173 -15.69 -2.20 -23.77
N TYR A 174 -15.51 -0.87 -23.73
CA TYR A 174 -15.82 -0.03 -22.58
C TYR A 174 -16.90 1.01 -22.89
N THR A 175 -17.74 1.29 -21.91
CA THR A 175 -18.83 2.29 -22.03
C THR A 175 -18.35 3.68 -21.58
N HIS A 176 -17.37 3.73 -20.71
CA HIS A 176 -16.87 4.96 -20.10
C HIS A 176 -15.34 4.97 -20.03
N LEU A 177 -14.77 6.16 -20.16
CA LEU A 177 -13.37 6.42 -19.95
C LEU A 177 -13.20 7.36 -18.74
N TYR A 178 -12.54 6.88 -17.70
CA TYR A 178 -12.17 7.70 -16.56
C TYR A 178 -10.70 8.12 -16.68
N ILE A 179 -10.49 9.41 -16.77
CA ILE A 179 -9.17 10.02 -16.86
C ILE A 179 -8.86 10.65 -15.51
N ALA A 180 -8.00 10.02 -14.73
CA ALA A 180 -7.58 10.52 -13.42
C ALA A 180 -6.61 11.68 -13.58
N HIS A 181 -5.58 11.51 -14.37
CA HIS A 181 -4.64 12.55 -14.77
C HIS A 181 -3.99 12.22 -16.12
N THR A 182 -3.66 13.28 -16.85
CA THR A 182 -3.01 13.20 -18.16
C THR A 182 -1.77 14.09 -18.16
N ASP A 183 -0.96 13.92 -19.20
CA ASP A 183 0.20 14.74 -19.51
C ASP A 183 0.33 15.01 -21.01
N GLU A 184 1.44 15.61 -21.40
CA GLU A 184 1.71 15.96 -22.79
C GLU A 184 1.84 14.72 -23.69
N GLN A 185 2.32 13.59 -23.18
CA GLN A 185 2.45 12.35 -23.95
C GLN A 185 1.08 11.75 -24.33
N PHE A 186 0.10 11.88 -23.44
CA PHE A 186 -1.26 11.40 -23.71
C PHE A 186 -1.99 12.28 -24.73
N ALA A 187 -1.61 13.55 -24.81
CA ALA A 187 -2.24 14.52 -25.72
C ALA A 187 -1.61 14.53 -27.14
N ALA A 188 -0.48 13.89 -27.32
CA ALA A 188 0.25 13.82 -28.59
C ALA A 188 -0.19 12.65 -29.44
#